data_f0fe832ebcce2836743e0f2b8b9b9e90
#
_entry.id   f0fe832ebcce2836743e0f2b8b9b9e90
#
_cell.length_a   1.000
_cell.length_b   1.000
_cell.length_c   1.000
_cell.angle_alpha   90.00
_cell.angle_beta   90.00
_cell.angle_gamma   90.00
#
_symmetry.space_group_name_H-M   'P 1'
#
loop_
_entity.id
_entity.type
_entity.pdbx_description
1 polymer ?
#
loop_
_entity_poly.entity_id
_entity_poly.type
_entity_poly.pdbx_seq_one_letter_code
_entity_poly.pdbx_strand_id
1 'polypeptide(L)'
;FLNQLFIDLSKLFNMLIAIIAHDGKKAEMVQFLNENADILHKNEIELISTGTTGQKVKKAGFKVTALLTGPLGGDAQIAAKVADGTCNMVIFFRDPLEKHPHEPDISMLMRLCDVHDIPLATNPSSAALLLKGYYLQ
;
A
#
# COMPACT_ATOMS: atom_id res chain seq x y z
N PHE A 1 1.60 18.02 29.54
CA PHE A 1 1.06 18.81 28.42
C PHE A 1 1.84 18.56 27.12
N LEU A 2 3.17 18.73 27.16
CA LEU A 2 4.01 18.47 25.98
C LEU A 2 3.97 16.99 25.54
N ASN A 3 3.95 16.06 26.48
CA ASN A 3 3.84 14.62 26.16
C ASN A 3 2.50 14.30 25.53
N GLN A 4 1.41 14.93 25.97
CA GLN A 4 0.09 14.74 25.38
C GLN A 4 0.04 15.29 23.95
N LEU A 5 0.66 16.44 23.71
CA LEU A 5 0.76 17.04 22.37
C LEU A 5 1.56 16.14 21.43
N PHE A 6 2.66 15.55 21.88
CA PHE A 6 3.47 14.61 21.08
C PHE A 6 2.70 13.35 20.73
N ILE A 7 1.93 12.79 21.66
CA ILE A 7 1.09 11.60 21.42
C ILE A 7 0.02 11.91 20.37
N ASP A 8 -0.64 13.08 20.47
CA ASP A 8 -1.67 13.49 19.51
C ASP A 8 -1.10 13.73 18.11
N LEU A 9 0.09 14.34 18.02
CA LEU A 9 0.80 14.54 16.76
C LEU A 9 1.21 13.21 16.14
N SER A 10 1.63 12.22 16.93
CA SER A 10 2.00 10.91 16.40
C SER A 10 0.80 10.18 15.80
N LYS A 11 -0.40 10.39 16.33
CA LYS A 11 -1.65 9.84 15.74
C LYS A 11 -2.02 10.50 14.42
N LEU A 12 -1.65 11.77 14.21
CA LEU A 12 -1.89 12.47 12.95
C LEU A 12 -0.97 11.98 11.82
N PHE A 13 0.12 11.29 12.16
CA PHE A 13 1.12 10.79 11.21
C PHE A 13 1.13 9.27 11.11
N ASN A 14 -0.04 8.62 11.34
CA ASN A 14 -0.16 7.19 11.09
C ASN A 14 0.19 6.88 9.64
N MET A 15 1.00 5.83 9.43
CA MET A 15 1.39 5.44 8.10
C MET A 15 0.19 4.92 7.31
N LEU A 16 -0.01 5.47 6.12
CA LEU A 16 -0.95 4.97 5.13
C LEU A 16 -0.19 4.21 4.05
N ILE A 17 -0.47 2.93 3.93
CA ILE A 17 0.13 2.06 2.91
C ILE A 17 -0.92 1.69 1.88
N ALA A 18 -0.62 1.93 0.61
CA ALA A 18 -1.43 1.45 -0.51
C ALA A 18 -0.96 0.06 -0.91
N ILE A 19 -1.89 -0.88 -1.01
CA ILE A 19 -1.62 -2.23 -1.47
C ILE A 19 -2.38 -2.50 -2.76
N ILE A 20 -1.67 -2.98 -3.76
CA ILE A 20 -2.21 -3.30 -5.08
C ILE A 20 -1.63 -4.64 -5.50
N ALA A 21 -2.45 -5.49 -6.11
CA ALA A 21 -1.98 -6.74 -6.68
C ALA A 21 -2.75 -7.05 -7.96
N HIS A 22 -2.02 -7.44 -9.00
CA HIS A 22 -2.64 -8.03 -10.20
C HIS A 22 -3.32 -9.35 -9.81
N ASP A 23 -4.27 -9.81 -10.63
CA ASP A 23 -5.09 -10.98 -10.29
C ASP A 23 -4.24 -12.20 -9.92
N GLY A 24 -3.19 -12.47 -10.66
CA GLY A 24 -2.27 -13.59 -10.40
C GLY A 24 -1.39 -13.41 -9.15
N LYS A 25 -1.44 -12.24 -8.51
CA LYS A 25 -0.61 -11.90 -7.34
C LYS A 25 -1.42 -11.62 -6.07
N LYS A 26 -2.74 -11.70 -6.13
CA LYS A 26 -3.59 -11.39 -4.98
C LYS A 26 -3.38 -12.37 -3.81
N ALA A 27 -3.17 -13.66 -4.10
CA ALA A 27 -2.87 -14.64 -3.07
C ALA A 27 -1.55 -14.34 -2.36
N GLU A 28 -0.52 -13.91 -3.11
CA GLU A 28 0.76 -13.50 -2.54
C GLU A 28 0.61 -12.26 -1.65
N MET A 29 -0.26 -11.32 -2.02
CA MET A 29 -0.54 -10.15 -1.18
C MET A 29 -1.15 -10.55 0.15
N VAL A 30 -2.15 -11.43 0.14
CA VAL A 30 -2.77 -11.93 1.38
C VAL A 30 -1.73 -12.66 2.24
N GLN A 31 -0.91 -13.50 1.65
CA GLN A 31 0.16 -14.20 2.38
C GLN A 31 1.15 -13.21 2.99
N PHE A 32 1.57 -12.21 2.24
CA PHE A 32 2.47 -11.16 2.73
C PHE A 32 1.88 -10.43 3.94
N LEU A 33 0.61 -10.05 3.86
CA LEU A 33 -0.06 -9.37 4.97
C LEU A 33 -0.17 -10.27 6.21
N ASN A 34 -0.46 -11.55 6.03
CA ASN A 34 -0.50 -12.51 7.14
C ASN A 34 0.86 -12.67 7.81
N GLU A 35 1.92 -12.77 7.03
CA GLU A 35 3.29 -12.90 7.54
C GLU A 35 3.77 -11.65 8.29
N ASN A 36 3.19 -10.50 7.99
CA ASN A 36 3.56 -9.20 8.58
C ASN A 36 2.44 -8.61 9.45
N ALA A 37 1.45 -9.43 9.84
CA ALA A 37 0.28 -8.96 10.59
C ALA A 37 0.65 -8.27 11.90
N ASP A 38 1.64 -8.78 12.61
CA ASP A 38 2.09 -8.20 13.89
C ASP A 38 2.58 -6.77 13.72
N ILE A 39 3.40 -6.51 12.69
CA ILE A 39 3.90 -5.16 12.39
C ILE A 39 2.74 -4.24 12.03
N LEU A 40 1.81 -4.72 11.19
CA LEU A 40 0.66 -3.94 10.73
C LEU A 40 -0.25 -3.54 11.88
N HIS A 41 -0.60 -4.48 12.77
CA HIS A 41 -1.51 -4.23 13.89
C HIS A 41 -0.84 -3.41 15.00
N LYS A 42 0.40 -3.74 15.36
CA LYS A 42 1.13 -3.06 16.43
C LYS A 42 1.33 -1.57 16.15
N ASN A 43 1.50 -1.20 14.89
CA ASN A 43 1.80 0.17 14.49
C ASN A 43 0.56 0.92 13.97
N GLU A 44 -0.62 0.30 14.06
CA GLU A 44 -1.89 0.92 13.63
C GLU A 44 -1.83 1.44 12.18
N ILE A 45 -1.21 0.67 11.30
CA ILE A 45 -1.05 1.05 9.89
C ILE A 45 -2.42 1.02 9.20
N GLU A 46 -2.74 2.10 8.51
CA GLU A 46 -3.92 2.16 7.63
C GLU A 46 -3.57 1.58 6.26
N LEU A 47 -4.47 0.73 5.75
CA LEU A 47 -4.33 0.15 4.42
C LEU A 47 -5.41 0.70 3.50
N ILE A 48 -4.99 1.12 2.31
CA ILE A 48 -5.89 1.39 1.18
C ILE A 48 -5.51 0.46 0.03
N SER A 49 -6.45 0.18 -0.84
CA SER A 49 -6.20 -0.73 -1.97
C SER A 49 -7.08 -0.39 -3.16
N THR A 50 -6.72 -0.89 -4.33
CA THR A 50 -7.65 -1.00 -5.44
C THR A 50 -8.74 -2.02 -5.12
N GLY A 51 -9.90 -1.90 -5.78
CA GLY A 51 -11.14 -2.56 -5.35
C GLY A 51 -11.07 -4.07 -5.21
N THR A 52 -10.58 -4.79 -6.24
CA THR A 52 -10.55 -6.26 -6.19
C THR A 52 -9.50 -6.80 -5.23
N THR A 53 -8.36 -6.12 -5.10
CA THR A 53 -7.36 -6.44 -4.06
C THR A 53 -7.97 -6.26 -2.68
N GLY A 54 -8.67 -5.15 -2.46
CA GLY A 54 -9.32 -4.86 -1.19
C GLY A 54 -10.36 -5.91 -0.77
N GLN A 55 -11.13 -6.42 -1.73
CA GLN A 55 -12.10 -7.48 -1.46
C GLN A 55 -11.42 -8.76 -0.94
N LYS A 56 -10.33 -9.17 -1.56
CA LYS A 56 -9.55 -10.35 -1.13
C LYS A 56 -8.94 -10.15 0.26
N VAL A 57 -8.40 -8.98 0.50
CA VAL A 57 -7.75 -8.63 1.77
C VAL A 57 -8.77 -8.58 2.91
N LYS A 58 -9.96 -8.02 2.67
CA LYS A 58 -11.05 -8.01 3.65
C LYS A 58 -11.50 -9.42 4.01
N LYS A 59 -11.64 -10.31 3.01
CA LYS A 59 -12.01 -11.71 3.24
C LYS A 59 -10.99 -12.44 4.10
N ALA A 60 -9.73 -12.04 4.03
CA ALA A 60 -8.66 -12.60 4.86
C ALA A 60 -8.63 -12.04 6.28
N GLY A 61 -9.52 -11.10 6.61
CA GLY A 61 -9.66 -10.55 7.96
C GLY A 61 -8.95 -9.23 8.22
N PHE A 62 -8.38 -8.60 7.20
CA PHE A 62 -7.71 -7.31 7.36
C PHE A 62 -8.68 -6.15 7.13
N LYS A 63 -8.50 -5.09 7.90
CA LYS A 63 -9.20 -3.83 7.70
C LYS A 63 -8.49 -3.04 6.60
N VAL A 64 -9.20 -2.75 5.51
CA VAL A 64 -8.68 -2.02 4.36
C VAL A 64 -9.78 -1.15 3.76
N THR A 65 -9.42 0.05 3.30
CA THR A 65 -10.33 0.89 2.51
C THR A 65 -10.11 0.59 1.03
N ALA A 66 -11.13 0.04 0.38
CA ALA A 66 -11.06 -0.27 -1.05
C ALA A 66 -11.49 0.93 -1.88
N LEU A 67 -10.67 1.28 -2.86
CA LEU A 67 -10.94 2.30 -3.87
C LEU A 67 -11.51 1.63 -5.11
N LEU A 68 -11.55 2.32 -6.25
CA LEU A 68 -11.96 1.72 -7.51
C LEU A 68 -10.98 0.61 -7.93
N THR A 69 -11.44 -0.30 -8.78
CA THR A 69 -10.54 -1.29 -9.38
C THR A 69 -9.51 -0.60 -10.27
N GLY A 70 -8.35 -1.24 -10.49
CA GLY A 70 -7.28 -0.68 -11.31
C GLY A 70 -7.75 -0.16 -12.66
N PRO A 71 -8.40 -1.00 -13.50
CA PRO A 71 -8.89 -0.56 -14.82
C PRO A 71 -9.90 0.59 -14.79
N LEU A 72 -10.60 0.79 -13.68
CA LEU A 72 -11.57 1.88 -13.52
C LEU A 72 -10.98 3.13 -12.87
N GLY A 73 -9.66 3.18 -12.64
CA GLY A 73 -8.99 4.35 -12.11
C GLY A 73 -8.49 4.22 -10.67
N GLY A 74 -8.53 3.02 -10.07
CA GLY A 74 -8.02 2.80 -8.71
C GLY A 74 -6.54 3.18 -8.57
N ASP A 75 -5.73 2.84 -9.57
CA ASP A 75 -4.31 3.19 -9.59
C ASP A 75 -4.11 4.72 -9.61
N ALA A 76 -4.96 5.43 -10.36
CA ALA A 76 -4.92 6.89 -10.41
C ALA A 76 -5.33 7.53 -9.08
N GLN A 77 -6.31 6.95 -8.37
CA GLN A 77 -6.71 7.42 -7.06
C GLN A 77 -5.55 7.29 -6.05
N ILE A 78 -4.82 6.18 -6.09
CA ILE A 78 -3.65 5.97 -5.24
C ILE A 78 -2.53 6.93 -5.63
N ALA A 79 -2.30 7.12 -6.94
CA ALA A 79 -1.30 8.07 -7.44
C ALA A 79 -1.57 9.50 -6.92
N ALA A 80 -2.83 9.93 -6.88
CA ALA A 80 -3.21 11.23 -6.34
C ALA A 80 -2.84 11.34 -4.85
N LYS A 81 -3.04 10.27 -4.07
CA LYS A 81 -2.67 10.25 -2.64
C LYS A 81 -1.16 10.25 -2.42
N VAL A 82 -0.41 9.63 -3.32
CA VAL A 82 1.06 9.73 -3.33
C VAL A 82 1.48 11.18 -3.58
N ALA A 83 0.89 11.80 -4.60
CA ALA A 83 1.25 13.16 -5.00
C ALA A 83 0.89 14.22 -3.95
N ASP A 84 -0.20 14.05 -3.20
CA ASP A 84 -0.61 15.01 -2.18
C ASP A 84 0.02 14.74 -0.79
N GLY A 85 0.84 13.71 -0.66
CA GLY A 85 1.56 13.39 0.57
C GLY A 85 0.78 12.58 1.59
N THR A 86 -0.44 12.12 1.28
CA THR A 86 -1.24 11.31 2.21
C THR A 86 -0.86 9.83 2.22
N CYS A 87 -0.33 9.31 1.11
CA CYS A 87 0.15 7.92 1.03
C CYS A 87 1.66 7.87 1.27
N ASN A 88 2.09 7.05 2.22
CA ASN A 88 3.49 7.01 2.70
C ASN A 88 4.31 5.86 2.12
N MET A 89 3.66 4.84 1.59
CA MET A 89 4.31 3.68 1.00
C MET A 89 3.35 2.99 0.03
N VAL A 90 3.87 2.46 -1.05
CA VAL A 90 3.09 1.69 -2.03
C VAL A 90 3.70 0.29 -2.15
N ILE A 91 2.86 -0.72 -1.98
CA ILE A 91 3.21 -2.12 -2.21
C ILE A 91 2.36 -2.61 -3.37
N PHE A 92 3.00 -2.82 -4.51
CA PHE A 92 2.33 -3.19 -5.75
C PHE A 92 2.91 -4.49 -6.29
N PHE A 93 2.24 -5.62 -6.02
CA PHE A 93 2.67 -6.91 -6.55
C PHE A 93 2.22 -7.04 -8.00
N ARG A 94 3.13 -6.71 -8.89
CA ARG A 94 2.90 -6.76 -10.34
C ARG A 94 3.09 -8.18 -10.86
N ASP A 95 2.29 -8.52 -11.87
CA ASP A 95 2.53 -9.72 -12.66
C ASP A 95 3.41 -9.31 -13.86
N PRO A 96 4.69 -9.68 -13.88
CA PRO A 96 5.59 -9.24 -14.95
C PRO A 96 5.39 -10.00 -16.26
N LEU A 97 4.57 -11.06 -16.25
CA LEU A 97 4.36 -11.93 -17.39
C LEU A 97 3.04 -11.65 -18.12
N GLU A 98 2.22 -10.75 -17.57
CA GLU A 98 0.93 -10.40 -18.17
C GLU A 98 0.89 -8.93 -18.57
N LYS A 99 0.14 -8.64 -19.65
CA LYS A 99 -0.18 -7.29 -20.09
C LYS A 99 -1.49 -6.86 -19.47
N HIS A 100 -1.57 -5.60 -19.06
CA HIS A 100 -2.75 -5.02 -18.43
C HIS A 100 -3.22 -3.80 -19.23
N PRO A 101 -4.55 -3.63 -19.44
CA PRO A 101 -5.07 -2.50 -20.21
C PRO A 101 -4.84 -1.14 -19.54
N HIS A 102 -4.55 -1.13 -18.24
CA HIS A 102 -4.28 0.08 -17.46
C HIS A 102 -2.78 0.34 -17.21
N GLU A 103 -1.90 -0.20 -18.07
CA GLU A 103 -0.44 0.03 -17.95
C GLU A 103 -0.03 1.51 -17.87
N PRO A 104 -0.66 2.46 -18.59
CA PRO A 104 -0.33 3.87 -18.43
C PRO A 104 -0.57 4.38 -17.00
N ASP A 105 -1.63 3.93 -16.33
CA ASP A 105 -1.92 4.32 -14.95
C ASP A 105 -0.90 3.72 -13.98
N ILE A 106 -0.49 2.48 -14.22
CA ILE A 106 0.56 1.81 -13.45
C ILE A 106 1.88 2.56 -13.58
N SER A 107 2.26 2.91 -14.79
CA SER A 107 3.49 3.67 -15.06
C SER A 107 3.45 5.04 -14.40
N MET A 108 2.31 5.70 -14.43
CA MET A 108 2.11 6.99 -13.75
C MET A 108 2.28 6.85 -12.24
N LEU A 109 1.67 5.85 -11.63
CA LEU A 109 1.79 5.62 -10.19
C LEU A 109 3.24 5.39 -9.79
N MET A 110 3.95 4.54 -10.51
CA MET A 110 5.36 4.25 -10.24
C MET A 110 6.22 5.50 -10.37
N ARG A 111 5.99 6.28 -11.43
CA ARG A 111 6.70 7.54 -11.65
C ARG A 111 6.46 8.52 -10.50
N LEU A 112 5.23 8.65 -10.02
CA LEU A 112 4.90 9.58 -8.95
C LEU A 112 5.51 9.14 -7.60
N CYS A 113 5.66 7.84 -7.36
CA CYS A 113 6.43 7.37 -6.21
C CYS A 113 7.88 7.87 -6.26
N ASP A 114 8.51 7.81 -7.43
CA ASP A 114 9.88 8.31 -7.59
C ASP A 114 9.96 9.84 -7.48
N VAL A 115 9.01 10.55 -8.09
CA VAL A 115 8.96 12.03 -8.03
C VAL A 115 8.84 12.52 -6.58
N HIS A 116 8.04 11.84 -5.77
CA HIS A 116 7.75 12.27 -4.39
C HIS A 116 8.57 11.50 -3.34
N ASP A 117 9.52 10.69 -3.77
CA ASP A 117 10.38 9.88 -2.87
C ASP A 117 9.57 9.00 -1.92
N ILE A 118 8.54 8.35 -2.44
CA ILE A 118 7.69 7.43 -1.68
C ILE A 118 8.19 6.00 -1.92
N PRO A 119 8.48 5.23 -0.85
CA PRO A 119 8.91 3.85 -0.99
C PRO A 119 7.91 3.01 -1.78
N LEU A 120 8.41 2.26 -2.76
CA LEU A 120 7.62 1.39 -3.63
C LEU A 120 8.26 0.00 -3.66
N ALA A 121 7.48 -1.02 -3.33
CA ALA A 121 7.89 -2.42 -3.47
C ALA A 121 7.00 -3.11 -4.50
N THR A 122 7.60 -3.87 -5.40
CA THR A 122 6.86 -4.57 -6.47
C THR A 122 6.85 -6.09 -6.30
N ASN A 123 7.41 -6.60 -5.23
CA ASN A 123 7.41 -8.03 -4.90
C ASN A 123 7.47 -8.22 -3.37
N PRO A 124 7.14 -9.43 -2.88
CA PRO A 124 7.09 -9.67 -1.43
C PRO A 124 8.41 -9.46 -0.70
N SER A 125 9.53 -9.81 -1.31
CA SER A 125 10.85 -9.66 -0.69
C SER A 125 11.19 -8.19 -0.43
N SER A 126 10.98 -7.33 -1.42
CA SER A 126 11.19 -5.89 -1.28
C SER A 126 10.23 -5.28 -0.26
N ALA A 127 8.97 -5.69 -0.30
CA ALA A 127 7.95 -5.20 0.63
C ALA A 127 8.30 -5.55 2.08
N ALA A 128 8.75 -6.77 2.33
CA ALA A 128 9.15 -7.19 3.68
C ALA A 128 10.34 -6.38 4.19
N LEU A 129 11.34 -6.13 3.35
CA LEU A 129 12.51 -5.33 3.71
C LEU A 129 12.13 -3.87 4.00
N LEU A 130 11.27 -3.26 3.17
CA LEU A 130 10.81 -1.89 3.40
C LEU A 130 10.05 -1.77 4.71
N LEU A 131 9.12 -2.69 4.96
CA LEU A 131 8.28 -2.66 6.15
C LEU A 131 9.12 -2.86 7.43
N LYS A 132 10.01 -3.84 7.44
CA LYS A 132 10.92 -4.10 8.56
C LYS A 132 11.88 -2.93 8.78
N GLY A 133 12.48 -2.41 7.71
CA GLY A 133 13.41 -1.30 7.80
C GLY A 133 12.78 -0.04 8.38
N TYR A 134 11.54 0.24 8.01
CA TYR A 134 10.82 1.39 8.54
C TYR A 134 10.58 1.29 10.05
N TYR A 135 10.27 0.09 10.55
CA TYR A 135 9.90 -0.12 11.96
C TYR A 135 11.02 -0.62 12.87
N LEU A 136 12.20 -0.89 12.33
CA LEU A 136 13.38 -1.27 13.12
C LEU A 136 14.29 -0.09 13.50
N GLN A 137 13.86 1.11 13.16
CA GLN A 137 14.62 2.33 13.51
C GLN A 137 14.50 2.68 14.97
#